data_3435871e4882d854536f4ee677c2eafe
#
_entry.id   3435871e4882d854536f4ee677c2eafe
#
_cell.length_a   1.000
_cell.length_b   1.000
_cell.length_c   1.000
_cell.angle_alpha   90.00
_cell.angle_beta   90.00
_cell.angle_gamma   90.00
#
_symmetry.space_group_name_H-M   'P 1'
#
loop_
_entity.id
_entity.type
_entity.pdbx_description
1 polymer ?
#
loop_
_entity_poly.entity_id
_entity_poly.type
_entity_poly.pdbx_seq_one_letter_code
_entity_poly.pdbx_strand_id
1 'polypeptide(L)'
;MKIYTLIFILLISSVGFSQKKNWKENTVSTFLIGVHYAPTFALGDLGDRYGFLNHLGGSISYKTSGNWVFGVDGSFIFGNNTKMTGLFDHLVDSHGNISDANGDVGIVLANPRGLSFNLHAGKVIPVAKSNP
;
A
#
# COMPACT_ATOMS: atom_id res chain seq x y z
N MET A 1 17.21 25.38 7.68
CA MET A 1 17.13 24.49 8.86
C MET A 1 15.90 24.72 9.75
N LYS A 2 15.33 25.91 9.86
CA LYS A 2 14.24 26.19 10.82
C LYS A 2 12.84 25.62 10.44
N ILE A 3 12.53 25.47 9.16
CA ILE A 3 11.22 25.02 8.69
C ILE A 3 10.99 23.52 8.90
N TYR A 4 12.00 22.69 8.68
CA TYR A 4 11.91 21.23 8.89
C TYR A 4 11.76 20.85 10.35
N THR A 5 12.38 21.62 11.25
CA THR A 5 12.24 21.44 12.71
C THR A 5 10.83 21.78 13.17
N LEU A 6 10.20 22.79 12.57
CA LEU A 6 8.83 23.20 12.90
C LEU A 6 7.81 22.16 12.42
N ILE A 7 8.00 21.59 11.22
CA ILE A 7 7.17 20.50 10.68
C ILE A 7 7.31 19.24 11.53
N PHE A 8 8.52 18.92 11.99
CA PHE A 8 8.77 17.75 12.84
C PHE A 8 8.10 17.88 14.22
N ILE A 9 8.13 19.07 14.81
CA ILE A 9 7.44 19.36 16.09
C ILE A 9 5.92 19.31 15.92
N LEU A 10 5.39 19.79 14.79
CA LEU A 10 3.96 19.75 14.50
C LEU A 10 3.45 18.29 14.32
N LEU A 11 4.26 17.43 13.73
CA LEU A 11 3.96 15.99 13.59
C LEU A 11 3.96 15.26 14.94
N ILE A 12 4.83 15.64 15.88
CA ILE A 12 4.88 15.00 17.20
C ILE A 12 3.72 15.47 18.08
N SER A 13 3.23 16.68 17.94
CA SER A 13 2.11 17.21 18.74
C SER A 13 0.76 16.59 18.40
N SER A 14 0.61 15.98 17.22
CA SER A 14 -0.64 15.29 16.82
C SER A 14 -0.83 13.92 17.48
N VAL A 15 0.19 13.35 18.09
CA VAL A 15 0.14 12.00 18.72
C VAL A 15 -0.43 12.03 20.15
N GLY A 16 -0.65 13.22 20.73
CA GLY A 16 -0.94 13.39 22.16
C GLY A 16 -2.42 13.27 22.60
N PHE A 17 -3.38 13.17 21.69
CA PHE A 17 -4.79 13.11 22.06
C PHE A 17 -5.36 11.70 22.09
N SER A 18 -4.76 10.83 22.91
CA SER A 18 -5.39 9.58 23.30
C SER A 18 -6.50 9.86 24.31
N GLN A 19 -7.71 10.00 23.82
CA GLN A 19 -8.88 10.07 24.70
C GLN A 19 -9.04 8.72 25.41
N LYS A 20 -8.95 8.69 26.74
CA LYS A 20 -9.35 7.54 27.58
C LYS A 20 -10.84 7.30 27.39
N LYS A 21 -11.22 6.52 26.39
CA LYS A 21 -12.58 6.04 26.22
C LYS A 21 -12.76 4.82 27.11
N ASN A 22 -13.78 4.86 27.96
CA ASN A 22 -14.11 3.74 28.82
C ASN A 22 -14.71 2.61 27.96
N TRP A 23 -13.89 1.61 27.60
CA TRP A 23 -14.25 0.51 26.69
C TRP A 23 -15.16 -0.54 27.34
N LYS A 24 -15.54 -0.35 28.59
CA LYS A 24 -16.18 -1.38 29.41
C LYS A 24 -17.68 -1.57 29.19
N GLU A 25 -18.41 -0.65 28.58
CA GLU A 25 -19.87 -0.73 28.66
C GLU A 25 -20.67 -0.74 27.35
N ASN A 26 -20.16 -0.28 26.23
CA ASN A 26 -20.93 -0.33 24.98
C ASN A 26 -20.06 -0.56 23.76
N THR A 27 -20.43 -1.55 22.97
CA THR A 27 -19.92 -1.71 21.61
C THR A 27 -20.37 -0.53 20.74
N VAL A 28 -19.48 0.42 20.54
CA VAL A 28 -19.75 1.65 19.79
C VAL A 28 -19.44 1.42 18.32
N SER A 29 -20.32 1.94 17.46
CA SER A 29 -20.04 2.06 16.03
C SER A 29 -18.97 3.13 15.81
N THR A 30 -18.00 2.85 14.94
CA THR A 30 -16.90 3.78 14.68
C THR A 30 -16.30 3.55 13.29
N PHE A 31 -15.75 4.62 12.73
CA PHE A 31 -14.90 4.53 11.56
C PHE A 31 -13.47 4.23 11.98
N LEU A 32 -12.82 3.37 11.20
CA LEU A 32 -11.41 3.03 11.32
C LEU A 32 -10.73 3.46 10.02
N ILE A 33 -9.73 4.32 10.15
CA ILE A 33 -8.93 4.78 9.01
C ILE A 33 -7.52 4.27 9.23
N GLY A 34 -6.96 3.63 8.23
CA GLY A 34 -5.61 3.07 8.27
C GLY A 34 -4.77 3.52 7.07
N VAL A 35 -3.47 3.59 7.29
CA VAL A 35 -2.46 3.73 6.23
C VAL A 35 -1.54 2.54 6.36
N HIS A 36 -1.15 1.95 5.24
CA HIS A 36 -0.26 0.80 5.24
C HIS A 36 0.82 0.93 4.17
N TYR A 37 1.96 0.35 4.48
CA TYR A 37 3.05 0.11 3.55
C TYR A 37 3.45 -1.36 3.65
N ALA A 38 3.45 -2.06 2.52
CA ALA A 38 3.77 -3.48 2.47
C ALA A 38 4.82 -3.75 1.38
N PRO A 39 6.08 -4.03 1.78
CA PRO A 39 7.07 -4.60 0.87
C PRO A 39 6.66 -6.04 0.54
N THR A 40 6.70 -6.39 -0.75
CA THR A 40 6.20 -7.67 -1.24
C THR A 40 7.24 -8.34 -2.15
N PHE A 41 7.54 -9.59 -1.86
CA PHE A 41 8.30 -10.47 -2.75
C PHE A 41 7.32 -11.31 -3.54
N ALA A 42 7.29 -11.10 -4.85
CA ALA A 42 6.46 -11.91 -5.73
C ALA A 42 7.03 -13.33 -5.80
N LEU A 43 6.16 -14.34 -5.77
CA LEU A 43 6.51 -15.76 -5.87
C LEU A 43 5.78 -16.40 -7.04
N GLY A 44 6.27 -17.55 -7.51
CA GLY A 44 5.75 -18.27 -8.65
C GLY A 44 5.83 -17.45 -9.93
N ASP A 45 4.85 -17.56 -10.80
CA ASP A 45 4.78 -16.87 -12.10
C ASP A 45 4.95 -15.34 -12.01
N LEU A 46 4.43 -14.72 -10.94
CA LEU A 46 4.66 -13.31 -10.69
C LEU A 46 6.10 -13.02 -10.27
N GLY A 47 6.75 -13.93 -9.57
CA GLY A 47 8.15 -13.81 -9.17
C GLY A 47 9.11 -13.93 -10.36
N ASP A 48 8.72 -14.65 -11.41
CA ASP A 48 9.47 -14.76 -12.65
C ASP A 48 9.38 -13.51 -13.51
N ARG A 49 8.27 -12.76 -13.37
CA ARG A 49 8.00 -11.53 -14.14
C ARG A 49 8.45 -10.26 -13.44
N TYR A 50 8.30 -10.21 -12.12
CA TYR A 50 8.54 -9.03 -11.31
C TYR A 50 9.50 -9.35 -10.18
N GLY A 51 10.31 -8.38 -9.81
CA GLY A 51 11.15 -8.46 -8.65
C GLY A 51 10.42 -8.02 -7.38
N PHE A 52 11.09 -7.21 -6.59
CA PHE A 52 10.56 -6.61 -5.38
C PHE A 52 9.52 -5.53 -5.72
N LEU A 53 8.35 -5.62 -5.09
CA LEU A 53 7.25 -4.67 -5.24
C LEU A 53 6.97 -4.00 -3.89
N ASN A 54 6.49 -2.78 -3.96
CA ASN A 54 6.05 -2.01 -2.80
C ASN A 54 4.58 -1.66 -2.97
N HIS A 55 3.82 -1.76 -1.89
CA HIS A 55 2.44 -1.34 -1.81
C HIS A 55 2.33 -0.20 -0.80
N LEU A 56 1.84 0.93 -1.22
CA LEU A 56 1.50 2.05 -0.35
C LEU A 56 0.01 2.32 -0.49
N GLY A 57 -0.70 2.28 0.62
CA GLY A 57 -2.15 2.38 0.56
C GLY A 57 -2.81 2.86 1.83
N GLY A 58 -4.14 2.86 1.78
CA GLY A 58 -4.97 3.21 2.92
C GLY A 58 -6.25 2.39 2.94
N SER A 59 -6.88 2.37 4.09
CA SER A 59 -8.13 1.67 4.32
C SER A 59 -9.12 2.53 5.10
N ILE A 60 -10.38 2.34 4.79
CA ILE A 60 -11.50 2.91 5.55
C ILE A 60 -12.44 1.75 5.88
N SER A 61 -12.73 1.56 7.16
CA SER A 61 -13.64 0.53 7.63
C SER A 61 -14.66 1.13 8.59
N TYR A 62 -15.85 0.56 8.60
CA TYR A 62 -16.90 0.90 9.55
C TYR A 62 -17.19 -0.30 10.45
N LYS A 63 -17.00 -0.11 11.75
CA LYS A 63 -17.37 -1.07 12.78
C LYS A 63 -18.74 -0.73 13.34
N THR A 64 -19.66 -1.68 13.26
CA THR A 64 -21.00 -1.55 13.85
C THR A 64 -21.01 -1.86 15.35
N SER A 65 -22.07 -1.46 16.04
CA SER A 65 -22.32 -1.85 17.44
C SER A 65 -22.46 -3.36 17.62
N GLY A 66 -22.85 -4.11 16.61
CA GLY A 66 -22.89 -5.58 16.61
C GLY A 66 -21.53 -6.26 16.36
N ASN A 67 -20.43 -5.50 16.40
CA ASN A 67 -19.07 -5.96 16.14
C ASN A 67 -18.80 -6.45 14.70
N TRP A 68 -19.65 -6.16 13.76
CA TRP A 68 -19.34 -6.35 12.35
C TRP A 68 -18.45 -5.21 11.84
N VAL A 69 -17.50 -5.55 11.01
CA VAL A 69 -16.59 -4.60 10.35
C VAL A 69 -16.74 -4.79 8.84
N PHE A 70 -16.96 -3.70 8.13
CA PHE A 70 -16.98 -3.63 6.68
C PHE A 70 -16.03 -2.53 6.24
N GLY A 71 -15.26 -2.80 5.21
CA GLY A 71 -14.30 -1.80 4.76
C GLY A 71 -13.80 -2.03 3.36
N VAL A 72 -13.10 -1.02 2.89
CA VAL A 72 -12.39 -1.00 1.62
C VAL A 72 -10.95 -0.57 1.88
N ASP A 73 -10.03 -1.21 1.22
CA ASP A 73 -8.65 -0.76 1.13
C ASP A 73 -8.24 -0.57 -0.33
N GLY A 74 -7.35 0.37 -0.55
CA GLY A 74 -6.74 0.63 -1.83
C GLY A 74 -5.25 0.85 -1.67
N SER A 75 -4.45 0.32 -2.60
CA SER A 75 -3.02 0.55 -2.61
C SER A 75 -2.47 0.78 -4.01
N PHE A 76 -1.47 1.63 -4.07
CA PHE A 76 -0.62 1.83 -5.22
C PHE A 76 0.56 0.87 -5.14
N ILE A 77 0.75 0.11 -6.22
CA ILE A 77 1.82 -0.88 -6.37
C ILE A 77 2.91 -0.26 -7.23
N PHE A 78 4.16 -0.34 -6.78
CA PHE A 78 5.31 0.14 -7.53
C PHE A 78 6.55 -0.69 -7.28
N GLY A 79 7.39 -0.76 -8.30
CA GLY A 79 8.66 -1.48 -8.26
C GLY A 79 9.63 -0.91 -9.29
N ASN A 80 10.88 -1.31 -9.19
CA ASN A 80 11.95 -0.84 -10.08
C ASN A 80 12.51 -1.97 -10.96
N ASN A 81 12.07 -3.20 -10.77
CA ASN A 81 12.60 -4.36 -11.49
C ASN A 81 11.48 -5.13 -12.19
N THR A 82 11.55 -5.15 -13.50
CA THR A 82 10.83 -6.09 -14.35
C THR A 82 11.84 -7.11 -14.85
N LYS A 83 11.59 -8.40 -14.58
CA LYS A 83 12.44 -9.50 -14.99
C LYS A 83 12.06 -10.05 -16.37
N MET A 84 10.99 -9.52 -16.97
CA MET A 84 10.54 -9.98 -18.28
C MET A 84 11.57 -9.63 -19.35
N THR A 85 12.24 -10.65 -19.87
CA THR A 85 13.10 -10.55 -21.05
C THR A 85 12.25 -10.61 -22.31
N GLY A 86 12.66 -9.93 -23.35
CA GLY A 86 11.95 -9.99 -24.62
C GLY A 86 10.70 -9.09 -24.76
N LEU A 87 10.38 -8.27 -23.75
CA LEU A 87 9.19 -7.42 -23.78
C LEU A 87 9.19 -6.44 -24.97
N PHE A 88 10.37 -6.06 -25.42
CA PHE A 88 10.58 -5.07 -26.48
C PHE A 88 11.34 -5.64 -27.70
N ASP A 89 11.47 -6.96 -27.81
CA ASP A 89 12.24 -7.61 -28.91
C ASP A 89 11.76 -7.21 -30.31
N HIS A 90 10.47 -6.88 -30.41
CA HIS A 90 9.86 -6.41 -31.66
C HIS A 90 10.23 -4.95 -32.03
N LEU A 91 10.86 -4.21 -31.12
CA LEU A 91 11.29 -2.83 -31.31
C LEU A 91 12.82 -2.69 -31.42
N VAL A 92 13.56 -3.79 -31.27
CA VAL A 92 15.03 -3.78 -31.38
C VAL A 92 15.46 -3.92 -32.83
N ASP A 93 16.49 -3.19 -33.19
CA ASP A 93 17.15 -3.30 -34.49
C ASP A 93 18.04 -4.57 -34.57
N SER A 94 18.68 -4.77 -35.71
CA SER A 94 19.61 -5.91 -35.91
C SER A 94 20.85 -5.90 -34.99
N HIS A 95 21.10 -4.79 -34.29
CA HIS A 95 22.19 -4.63 -33.32
C HIS A 95 21.72 -4.74 -31.87
N GLY A 96 20.43 -4.97 -31.64
CA GLY A 96 19.84 -5.08 -30.29
C GLY A 96 19.52 -3.74 -29.63
N ASN A 97 19.48 -2.65 -30.38
CA ASN A 97 19.19 -1.31 -29.87
C ASN A 97 17.76 -0.89 -30.19
N ILE A 98 17.15 -0.11 -29.30
CA ILE A 98 15.92 0.62 -29.55
C ILE A 98 16.31 2.06 -29.90
N SER A 99 15.87 2.55 -31.07
CA SER A 99 16.11 3.91 -31.51
C SER A 99 14.90 4.79 -31.26
N ASP A 100 15.15 6.04 -30.89
CA ASP A 100 14.12 7.08 -30.83
C ASP A 100 13.76 7.58 -32.22
N ALA A 101 12.83 8.55 -32.30
CA ALA A 101 12.40 9.15 -33.58
C ALA A 101 13.51 9.92 -34.33
N ASN A 102 14.60 10.24 -33.66
CA ASN A 102 15.76 10.96 -34.25
C ASN A 102 16.88 9.98 -34.66
N GLY A 103 16.72 8.67 -34.34
CA GLY A 103 17.71 7.62 -34.63
C GLY A 103 18.76 7.43 -33.53
N ASP A 104 18.61 8.11 -32.40
CA ASP A 104 19.49 7.95 -31.25
C ASP A 104 19.11 6.69 -30.44
N VAL A 105 20.11 6.03 -29.83
CA VAL A 105 19.88 4.84 -29.01
C VAL A 105 19.11 5.22 -27.75
N GLY A 106 17.89 4.72 -27.62
CA GLY A 106 17.01 4.94 -26.49
C GLY A 106 17.22 3.90 -25.37
N ILE A 107 17.13 4.35 -24.12
CA ILE A 107 17.09 3.47 -22.96
C ILE A 107 15.63 3.27 -22.56
N VAL A 108 15.14 2.03 -22.63
CA VAL A 108 13.79 1.69 -22.20
C VAL A 108 13.81 1.11 -20.80
N LEU A 109 13.08 1.75 -19.88
CA LEU A 109 12.92 1.29 -18.51
C LEU A 109 11.48 0.80 -18.32
N ALA A 110 11.33 -0.49 -18.04
CA ALA A 110 10.05 -1.09 -17.69
C ALA A 110 9.93 -1.20 -16.17
N ASN A 111 9.06 -0.39 -15.59
CA ASN A 111 8.78 -0.39 -14.15
C ASN A 111 7.35 -0.85 -13.89
N PRO A 112 7.15 -1.85 -13.01
CA PRO A 112 5.80 -2.27 -12.64
C PRO A 112 5.07 -1.16 -11.87
N ARG A 113 3.85 -0.89 -12.29
CA ARG A 113 2.93 0.05 -11.64
C ARG A 113 1.53 -0.53 -11.65
N GLY A 114 0.77 -0.35 -10.57
CA GLY A 114 -0.58 -0.87 -10.48
C GLY A 114 -1.39 -0.24 -9.37
N LEU A 115 -2.68 -0.55 -9.37
CA LEU A 115 -3.61 -0.22 -8.30
C LEU A 115 -4.27 -1.53 -7.84
N SER A 116 -4.46 -1.65 -6.54
CA SER A 116 -5.18 -2.75 -5.91
C SER A 116 -6.32 -2.18 -5.08
N PHE A 117 -7.50 -2.78 -5.20
CA PHE A 117 -8.65 -2.46 -4.37
C PHE A 117 -9.22 -3.75 -3.80
N ASN A 118 -9.45 -3.77 -2.49
CA ASN A 118 -10.01 -4.91 -1.79
C ASN A 118 -11.20 -4.48 -0.94
N LEU A 119 -12.22 -5.33 -0.92
CA LEU A 119 -13.34 -5.20 0.00
C LEU A 119 -13.18 -6.25 1.09
N HIS A 120 -13.41 -5.87 2.33
CA HIS A 120 -13.34 -6.81 3.45
C HIS A 120 -14.55 -6.70 4.36
N ALA A 121 -14.95 -7.84 4.90
CA ALA A 121 -15.98 -7.94 5.91
C ALA A 121 -15.53 -8.94 6.98
N GLY A 122 -15.81 -8.63 8.23
CA GLY A 122 -15.39 -9.48 9.34
C GLY A 122 -16.21 -9.21 10.59
N LYS A 123 -15.94 -9.99 11.65
CA LYS A 123 -16.55 -9.83 12.95
C LYS A 123 -15.47 -9.79 14.03
N VAL A 124 -15.53 -8.77 14.88
CA VAL A 124 -14.64 -8.68 16.05
C VAL A 124 -15.19 -9.59 17.14
N ILE A 125 -14.38 -10.54 17.55
CA ILE A 125 -14.71 -11.49 18.63
C ILE A 125 -13.91 -11.08 19.86
N PRO A 126 -14.55 -10.69 20.98
CA PRO A 126 -13.82 -10.39 22.21
C PRO A 126 -13.23 -11.69 22.80
N VAL A 127 -11.91 -11.72 22.93
CA VAL A 127 -11.18 -12.93 23.39
C VAL A 127 -11.09 -13.01 24.92
N ALA A 128 -11.27 -11.90 25.63
CA ALA A 128 -11.24 -11.86 27.07
C ALA A 128 -12.48 -11.16 27.65
N LYS A 129 -13.23 -11.84 28.51
CA LYS A 129 -14.04 -11.17 29.50
C LYS A 129 -13.09 -10.62 30.56
N SER A 130 -12.91 -9.29 30.60
CA SER A 130 -12.32 -8.66 31.77
C SER A 130 -13.25 -8.97 32.95
N ASN A 131 -12.85 -9.91 33.81
CA ASN A 131 -13.49 -10.04 35.12
C ASN A 131 -13.19 -8.77 35.93
N PRO A 132 -14.18 -8.21 36.63
CA PRO A 132 -14.04 -7.02 37.48
C PRO A 132 -13.04 -7.25 38.63
#